data_bb512109a4e092ff543be8c6ea939c56
#
_entry.id   bb512109a4e092ff543be8c6ea939c56
#
_cell.length_a   1.000
_cell.length_b   1.000
_cell.length_c   1.000
_cell.angle_alpha   90.00
_cell.angle_beta   90.00
_cell.angle_gamma   90.00
#
_symmetry.space_group_name_H-M   'P 1'
#
loop_
_entity.id
_entity.type
_entity.pdbx_description
1 polymer ?
#
loop_
_entity_poly.entity_id
_entity_poly.type
_entity_poly.pdbx_seq_one_letter_code
_entity_poly.pdbx_strand_id
1 'polypeptide(L)'
;MIRVKTLTVQLIDAKPDRIRICRIDGESLVTVVVPREDLAEAKSLPNIPQRGVYYLLDEDHGNVSRVYAGQTTQGIARLDAHKAKKEFWNKAVMFLDDDQNISKDALDVLEAKAIDYVRTHGSYETDNSATPKPYVDPYKEEAVERLHDRILFRMAALGYDLDRVDQGPAGAPAVFHTNCLLYTSPSPRDTERSR
;
A
#
# COMPACT_ATOMS: atom_id res chain seq x y z
N MET A 1 6.92 8.45 -26.37
CA MET A 1 5.43 8.36 -26.21
C MET A 1 5.13 8.45 -24.72
N ILE A 2 4.33 9.42 -24.29
CA ILE A 2 3.91 9.57 -22.88
C ILE A 2 2.82 8.50 -22.61
N ARG A 3 3.01 7.68 -21.57
CA ARG A 3 1.99 6.75 -21.10
C ARG A 3 1.32 7.33 -19.86
N VAL A 4 0.00 7.41 -19.86
CA VAL A 4 -0.80 7.92 -18.75
C VAL A 4 -1.59 6.76 -18.15
N LYS A 5 -1.63 6.66 -16.82
CA LYS A 5 -2.54 5.79 -16.06
C LYS A 5 -3.42 6.67 -15.19
N THR A 6 -4.71 6.41 -15.19
CA THR A 6 -5.67 7.08 -14.31
C THR A 6 -5.94 6.20 -13.10
N LEU A 7 -5.59 6.70 -11.92
CA LEU A 7 -5.92 6.08 -10.64
C LEU A 7 -7.11 6.83 -10.03
N THR A 8 -8.22 6.13 -9.87
CA THR A 8 -9.41 6.63 -9.17
C THR A 8 -9.40 6.15 -7.73
N VAL A 9 -9.54 7.07 -6.78
CA VAL A 9 -9.64 6.77 -5.35
C VAL A 9 -11.03 7.16 -4.86
N GLN A 10 -11.78 6.19 -4.38
CA GLN A 10 -13.07 6.37 -3.70
C GLN A 10 -12.84 6.45 -2.19
N LEU A 11 -13.24 7.53 -1.58
CA LEU A 11 -13.12 7.78 -0.14
C LEU A 11 -14.44 7.44 0.54
N ILE A 12 -14.44 6.47 1.43
CA ILE A 12 -15.61 6.15 2.24
C ILE A 12 -15.83 7.29 3.24
N ASP A 13 -17.08 7.72 3.41
CA ASP A 13 -17.48 8.88 4.22
C ASP A 13 -16.77 10.19 3.86
N ALA A 14 -16.26 10.30 2.62
CA ALA A 14 -15.49 11.44 2.14
C ALA A 14 -14.27 11.79 3.03
N LYS A 15 -13.69 10.81 3.74
CA LYS A 15 -12.54 10.98 4.62
C LYS A 15 -11.31 10.25 4.09
N PRO A 16 -10.17 10.92 3.88
CA PRO A 16 -8.98 10.32 3.29
C PRO A 16 -8.24 9.36 4.22
N ASP A 17 -8.43 9.46 5.52
CA ASP A 17 -7.87 8.60 6.56
C ASP A 17 -8.64 7.31 6.79
N ARG A 18 -9.88 7.22 6.28
CA ARG A 18 -10.76 6.07 6.35
C ARG A 18 -10.48 5.05 5.23
N ILE A 19 -11.41 4.14 5.01
CA ILE A 19 -11.32 3.15 3.95
C ILE A 19 -11.23 3.83 2.58
N ARG A 20 -10.30 3.37 1.74
CA ARG A 20 -10.12 3.83 0.37
C ARG A 20 -10.21 2.65 -0.59
N ILE A 21 -10.97 2.80 -1.67
CA ILE A 21 -11.05 1.83 -2.77
C ILE A 21 -10.40 2.47 -3.99
N CYS A 22 -9.35 1.86 -4.53
CA CYS A 22 -8.58 2.41 -5.63
C CYS A 22 -8.66 1.49 -6.84
N ARG A 23 -8.91 2.09 -8.00
CA ARG A 23 -9.00 1.39 -9.30
C ARG A 23 -8.15 2.10 -10.32
N ILE A 24 -7.58 1.35 -11.26
CA ILE A 24 -6.89 1.90 -12.42
C ILE A 24 -7.71 1.53 -13.65
N ASP A 25 -7.95 2.49 -14.52
CA ASP A 25 -8.73 2.29 -15.74
C ASP A 25 -8.10 1.19 -16.61
N GLY A 26 -8.94 0.23 -17.05
CA GLY A 26 -8.51 -0.92 -17.85
C GLY A 26 -7.83 -2.05 -17.08
N GLU A 27 -7.80 -1.99 -15.73
CA GLU A 27 -7.29 -3.06 -14.87
C GLU A 27 -8.41 -3.63 -13.98
N SER A 28 -8.47 -4.96 -13.85
CA SER A 28 -9.44 -5.66 -12.96
C SER A 28 -9.05 -5.59 -11.49
N LEU A 29 -7.75 -5.47 -11.20
CA LEU A 29 -7.22 -5.44 -9.85
C LEU A 29 -7.80 -4.27 -9.05
N VAL A 30 -8.39 -4.56 -7.90
CA VAL A 30 -8.94 -3.58 -6.95
C VAL A 30 -7.98 -3.45 -5.78
N THR A 31 -7.65 -2.22 -5.40
CA THR A 31 -6.87 -1.97 -4.19
C THR A 31 -7.80 -1.44 -3.09
N VAL A 32 -7.76 -2.05 -1.92
CA VAL A 32 -8.53 -1.61 -0.76
C VAL A 32 -7.57 -1.29 0.38
N VAL A 33 -7.59 -0.05 0.85
CA VAL A 33 -6.85 0.38 2.03
C VAL A 33 -7.82 0.36 3.21
N VAL A 34 -7.51 -0.42 4.23
CA VAL A 34 -8.37 -0.66 5.39
C VAL A 34 -7.61 -0.27 6.66
N PRO A 35 -7.97 0.83 7.33
CA PRO A 35 -7.55 1.08 8.70
C PRO A 35 -8.01 -0.04 9.62
N ARG A 36 -7.19 -0.45 10.58
CA ARG A 36 -7.50 -1.56 11.50
C ARG A 36 -8.81 -1.36 12.26
N GLU A 37 -9.12 -0.14 12.62
CA GLU A 37 -10.34 0.25 13.33
C GLU A 37 -11.60 0.10 12.48
N ASP A 38 -11.47 0.33 11.16
CA ASP A 38 -12.58 0.31 10.20
C ASP A 38 -12.84 -1.09 9.60
N LEU A 39 -12.19 -2.14 10.12
CA LEU A 39 -12.30 -3.49 9.56
C LEU A 39 -13.75 -4.01 9.49
N ALA A 40 -14.56 -3.70 10.50
CA ALA A 40 -15.96 -4.15 10.54
C ALA A 40 -16.77 -3.55 9.37
N GLU A 41 -16.58 -2.28 9.10
CA GLU A 41 -17.22 -1.56 8.00
C GLU A 41 -16.68 -2.02 6.64
N ALA A 42 -15.37 -2.20 6.52
CA ALA A 42 -14.73 -2.65 5.30
C ALA A 42 -15.30 -4.00 4.80
N LYS A 43 -15.67 -4.91 5.70
CA LYS A 43 -16.28 -6.20 5.35
C LYS A 43 -17.68 -6.07 4.74
N SER A 44 -18.36 -4.96 4.97
CA SER A 44 -19.70 -4.70 4.40
C SER A 44 -19.67 -4.07 3.01
N LEU A 45 -18.47 -3.73 2.50
CA LEU A 45 -18.34 -3.12 1.19
C LEU A 45 -18.80 -4.06 0.07
N PRO A 46 -19.67 -3.60 -0.83
CA PRO A 46 -20.17 -4.41 -1.92
C PRO A 46 -19.12 -4.59 -3.03
N ASN A 47 -19.20 -5.71 -3.74
CA ASN A 47 -18.44 -5.96 -4.97
C ASN A 47 -16.90 -5.83 -4.82
N ILE A 48 -16.37 -6.24 -3.65
CA ILE A 48 -14.94 -6.37 -3.44
C ILE A 48 -14.53 -7.81 -3.75
N PRO A 49 -13.58 -8.04 -4.66
CA PRO A 49 -13.05 -9.37 -4.94
C PRO A 49 -12.42 -10.01 -3.70
N GLN A 50 -12.32 -11.35 -3.69
CA GLN A 50 -11.89 -12.07 -2.50
C GLN A 50 -10.48 -12.65 -2.59
N ARG A 51 -9.91 -12.75 -3.80
CA ARG A 51 -8.62 -13.38 -4.01
C ARG A 51 -7.53 -12.36 -4.28
N GLY A 52 -6.38 -12.52 -3.61
CA GLY A 52 -5.25 -11.63 -3.84
C GLY A 52 -4.25 -11.63 -2.71
N VAL A 53 -3.34 -10.67 -2.74
CA VAL A 53 -2.33 -10.45 -1.71
C VAL A 53 -2.64 -9.18 -0.92
N TYR A 54 -2.10 -9.12 0.30
CA TYR A 54 -2.25 -7.96 1.16
C TYR A 54 -0.97 -7.71 1.96
N TYR A 55 -0.81 -6.46 2.35
CA TYR A 55 0.25 -6.01 3.24
C TYR A 55 -0.39 -5.43 4.50
N LEU A 56 0.08 -5.88 5.66
CA LEU A 56 -0.23 -5.26 6.96
C LEU A 56 0.92 -4.34 7.30
N LEU A 57 0.62 -3.10 7.58
CA LEU A 57 1.59 -2.05 7.81
C LEU A 57 1.43 -1.49 9.23
N ASP A 58 2.55 -1.30 9.90
CA ASP A 58 2.69 -0.32 10.96
C ASP A 58 3.19 0.96 10.29
N GLU A 59 2.29 1.92 10.13
CA GLU A 59 2.51 3.11 9.31
C GLU A 59 2.15 4.37 10.09
N ASP A 60 3.05 5.35 10.05
CA ASP A 60 2.82 6.67 10.60
C ASP A 60 3.23 7.74 9.58
N HIS A 61 2.25 8.53 9.11
CA HIS A 61 2.44 9.63 8.15
C HIS A 61 3.25 9.25 6.89
N GLY A 62 3.00 8.04 6.35
CA GLY A 62 3.71 7.50 5.18
C GLY A 62 5.02 6.80 5.51
N ASN A 63 5.46 6.80 6.76
CA ASN A 63 6.60 6.02 7.20
C ASN A 63 6.13 4.63 7.64
N VAL A 64 6.70 3.60 7.03
CA VAL A 64 6.39 2.21 7.35
C VAL A 64 7.50 1.67 8.23
N SER A 65 7.18 1.24 9.45
CA SER A 65 8.13 0.68 10.42
C SER A 65 8.17 -0.83 10.41
N ARG A 66 7.02 -1.48 10.12
CA ARG A 66 6.90 -2.94 10.07
C ARG A 66 5.91 -3.37 9.00
N VAL A 67 6.24 -4.46 8.29
CA VAL A 67 5.43 -5.01 7.20
C VAL A 67 5.24 -6.51 7.39
N TYR A 68 4.04 -6.97 7.09
CA TYR A 68 3.73 -8.38 6.86
C TYR A 68 3.04 -8.51 5.49
N ALA A 69 3.51 -9.40 4.64
CA ALA A 69 2.85 -9.75 3.38
C ALA A 69 2.15 -11.11 3.49
N GLY A 70 0.99 -11.26 2.86
CA GLY A 70 0.24 -12.51 2.87
C GLY A 70 -0.76 -12.60 1.73
N GLN A 71 -1.37 -13.78 1.55
CA GLN A 71 -2.41 -14.03 0.56
C GLN A 71 -3.78 -14.27 1.20
N THR A 72 -4.82 -14.07 0.42
CA THR A 72 -6.20 -14.37 0.81
C THR A 72 -7.01 -14.94 -0.34
N THR A 73 -7.96 -15.82 0.00
CA THR A 73 -9.08 -16.25 -0.84
C THR A 73 -10.43 -15.90 -0.19
N GLN A 74 -10.38 -15.14 0.89
CA GLN A 74 -11.55 -14.73 1.70
C GLN A 74 -11.71 -13.19 1.72
N GLY A 75 -10.96 -12.49 0.89
CA GLY A 75 -10.98 -11.03 0.83
C GLY A 75 -10.67 -10.39 2.17
N ILE A 76 -11.41 -9.34 2.51
CA ILE A 76 -11.24 -8.55 3.72
C ILE A 76 -11.46 -9.37 5.01
N ALA A 77 -12.28 -10.40 4.97
CA ALA A 77 -12.54 -11.25 6.14
C ALA A 77 -11.27 -11.95 6.69
N ARG A 78 -10.24 -12.15 5.83
CA ARG A 78 -8.93 -12.66 6.26
C ARG A 78 -8.29 -11.83 7.36
N LEU A 79 -8.54 -10.54 7.37
CA LEU A 79 -7.97 -9.60 8.34
C LEU A 79 -8.45 -9.81 9.78
N ASP A 80 -9.61 -10.45 10.00
CA ASP A 80 -10.11 -10.79 11.35
C ASP A 80 -9.11 -11.68 12.10
N ALA A 81 -8.56 -12.69 11.42
CA ALA A 81 -7.57 -13.57 12.01
C ALA A 81 -6.26 -12.85 12.38
N HIS A 82 -5.89 -11.83 11.60
CA HIS A 82 -4.74 -10.98 11.91
C HIS A 82 -5.03 -9.99 13.02
N LYS A 83 -6.23 -9.41 13.05
CA LYS A 83 -6.64 -8.50 14.13
C LYS A 83 -6.59 -9.20 15.49
N ALA A 84 -6.93 -10.48 15.54
CA ALA A 84 -6.90 -11.28 16.76
C ALA A 84 -5.50 -11.70 17.21
N LYS A 85 -4.51 -11.80 16.30
CA LYS A 85 -3.19 -12.41 16.59
C LYS A 85 -2.02 -11.45 16.50
N LYS A 86 -2.15 -10.34 15.80
CA LYS A 86 -1.07 -9.38 15.51
C LYS A 86 -1.50 -7.98 15.89
N GLU A 87 -0.80 -7.36 16.82
CA GLU A 87 -1.14 -6.02 17.32
C GLU A 87 -0.43 -4.90 16.57
N PHE A 88 0.69 -5.21 15.89
CA PHE A 88 1.58 -4.20 15.34
C PHE A 88 0.97 -3.34 14.22
N TRP A 89 0.06 -3.89 13.41
CA TRP A 89 -0.43 -3.20 12.24
C TRP A 89 -1.60 -2.25 12.54
N ASN A 90 -1.61 -1.10 11.91
CA ASN A 90 -2.69 -0.14 11.95
C ASN A 90 -3.40 0.02 10.59
N LYS A 91 -2.80 -0.47 9.52
CA LYS A 91 -3.33 -0.34 8.17
C LYS A 91 -3.09 -1.62 7.36
N ALA A 92 -4.10 -2.04 6.60
CA ALA A 92 -3.96 -3.11 5.62
C ALA A 92 -4.15 -2.54 4.21
N VAL A 93 -3.28 -2.91 3.29
CA VAL A 93 -3.42 -2.59 1.86
C VAL A 93 -3.60 -3.90 1.12
N MET A 94 -4.78 -4.09 0.52
CA MET A 94 -5.18 -5.32 -0.14
C MET A 94 -5.26 -5.13 -1.65
N PHE A 95 -4.73 -6.06 -2.40
CA PHE A 95 -4.76 -6.10 -3.86
C PHE A 95 -5.54 -7.33 -4.28
N LEU A 96 -6.79 -7.12 -4.68
CA LEU A 96 -7.79 -8.16 -4.87
C LEU A 96 -8.27 -8.18 -6.32
N ASP A 97 -8.47 -9.37 -6.86
CA ASP A 97 -9.02 -9.59 -8.18
C ASP A 97 -9.94 -10.82 -8.15
N ASP A 98 -10.67 -11.07 -9.26
CA ASP A 98 -11.51 -12.24 -9.39
C ASP A 98 -10.69 -13.54 -9.46
N ASP A 99 -11.28 -14.63 -9.01
CA ASP A 99 -10.68 -15.97 -9.03
C ASP A 99 -10.22 -16.41 -10.41
N GLN A 100 -10.88 -15.93 -11.46
CA GLN A 100 -10.54 -16.25 -12.84
C GLN A 100 -9.25 -15.57 -13.31
N ASN A 101 -8.90 -14.43 -12.70
CA ASN A 101 -7.72 -13.64 -13.08
C ASN A 101 -6.46 -14.08 -12.33
N ILE A 102 -6.62 -14.59 -11.09
CA ILE A 102 -5.50 -15.06 -10.26
C ILE A 102 -5.75 -16.52 -9.88
N SER A 103 -5.09 -17.46 -10.54
CA SER A 103 -5.15 -18.88 -10.17
C SER A 103 -4.48 -19.10 -8.80
N LYS A 104 -4.77 -20.25 -8.15
CA LYS A 104 -4.17 -20.56 -6.84
C LYS A 104 -2.65 -20.62 -6.91
N ASP A 105 -2.11 -21.26 -7.94
CA ASP A 105 -0.66 -21.39 -8.14
C ASP A 105 -0.01 -20.00 -8.32
N ALA A 106 -0.63 -19.12 -9.13
CA ALA A 106 -0.15 -17.75 -9.32
C ALA A 106 -0.20 -16.96 -8.01
N LEU A 107 -1.23 -17.17 -7.18
CA LEU A 107 -1.37 -16.53 -5.89
C LEU A 107 -0.26 -16.96 -4.92
N ASP A 108 0.09 -18.27 -4.89
CA ASP A 108 1.16 -18.78 -4.05
C ASP A 108 2.53 -18.19 -4.45
N VAL A 109 2.78 -18.08 -5.76
CA VAL A 109 4.02 -17.44 -6.27
C VAL A 109 4.04 -15.94 -5.95
N LEU A 110 2.90 -15.27 -6.11
CA LEU A 110 2.77 -13.84 -5.83
C LEU A 110 3.01 -13.53 -4.34
N GLU A 111 2.49 -14.36 -3.43
CA GLU A 111 2.76 -14.23 -1.99
C GLU A 111 4.25 -14.41 -1.69
N ALA A 112 4.88 -15.45 -2.27
CA ALA A 112 6.30 -15.70 -2.06
C ALA A 112 7.15 -14.50 -2.53
N LYS A 113 6.84 -13.93 -3.70
CA LYS A 113 7.50 -12.72 -4.22
C LYS A 113 7.27 -11.51 -3.32
N ALA A 114 6.05 -11.29 -2.86
CA ALA A 114 5.73 -10.19 -1.95
C ALA A 114 6.53 -10.30 -0.64
N ILE A 115 6.65 -11.50 -0.07
CA ILE A 115 7.44 -11.74 1.15
C ILE A 115 8.94 -11.55 0.88
N ASP A 116 9.46 -12.06 -0.23
CA ASP A 116 10.87 -11.90 -0.59
C ASP A 116 11.21 -10.42 -0.80
N TYR A 117 10.33 -9.70 -1.47
CA TYR A 117 10.48 -8.27 -1.69
C TYR A 117 10.56 -7.47 -0.38
N VAL A 118 9.63 -7.67 0.55
CA VAL A 118 9.65 -6.95 1.83
C VAL A 118 10.82 -7.34 2.73
N ARG A 119 11.48 -8.46 2.47
CA ARG A 119 12.69 -8.89 3.20
C ARG A 119 13.98 -8.28 2.66
N THR A 120 13.99 -7.91 1.39
CA THR A 120 15.20 -7.47 0.68
C THR A 120 15.22 -5.97 0.39
N HIS A 121 14.09 -5.29 0.54
CA HIS A 121 13.92 -3.87 0.21
C HIS A 121 13.43 -3.09 1.44
N GLY A 122 13.78 -1.81 1.47
CA GLY A 122 13.36 -0.86 2.50
C GLY A 122 14.06 -1.00 3.85
N SER A 123 13.75 -0.08 4.77
CA SER A 123 14.33 0.02 6.12
C SER A 123 13.33 -0.32 7.23
N TYR A 124 12.36 -1.18 6.96
CA TYR A 124 11.35 -1.62 7.91
C TYR A 124 11.61 -3.05 8.39
N GLU A 125 11.02 -3.42 9.52
CA GLU A 125 11.02 -4.82 10.00
C GLU A 125 10.00 -5.66 9.23
N THR A 126 10.32 -6.93 8.94
CA THR A 126 9.35 -7.87 8.38
C THR A 126 8.82 -8.82 9.44
N ASP A 127 7.50 -8.98 9.49
CA ASP A 127 6.84 -9.90 10.43
C ASP A 127 6.62 -11.31 9.84
N ASN A 128 7.09 -11.58 8.63
CA ASN A 128 7.03 -12.88 7.99
C ASN A 128 8.14 -13.80 8.51
N SER A 129 7.79 -14.92 9.13
CA SER A 129 8.77 -15.89 9.68
C SER A 129 9.46 -16.73 8.61
N ALA A 130 8.77 -17.05 7.51
CA ALA A 130 9.28 -17.86 6.41
C ALA A 130 8.79 -17.34 5.06
N THR A 131 9.56 -17.60 3.99
CA THR A 131 9.12 -17.41 2.60
C THR A 131 8.71 -18.76 2.03
N PRO A 132 7.47 -18.94 1.57
CA PRO A 132 7.06 -20.14 0.85
C PRO A 132 7.92 -20.38 -0.39
N LYS A 133 8.04 -21.64 -0.80
CA LYS A 133 8.72 -22.04 -2.05
C LYS A 133 7.71 -22.74 -2.95
N PRO A 134 6.78 -22.02 -3.58
CA PRO A 134 5.81 -22.60 -4.48
C PRO A 134 6.48 -23.11 -5.77
N TYR A 135 5.81 -24.04 -6.44
CA TYR A 135 6.18 -24.36 -7.82
C TYR A 135 5.83 -23.16 -8.71
N VAL A 136 6.79 -22.77 -9.54
CA VAL A 136 6.60 -21.69 -10.52
C VAL A 136 6.40 -22.35 -11.90
N ASP A 137 5.19 -22.16 -12.46
CA ASP A 137 4.92 -22.54 -13.85
C ASP A 137 5.64 -21.53 -14.77
N PRO A 138 6.62 -21.96 -15.59
CA PRO A 138 7.38 -21.05 -16.45
C PRO A 138 6.51 -20.25 -17.42
N TYR A 139 5.34 -20.79 -17.81
CA TYR A 139 4.42 -20.09 -18.70
C TYR A 139 3.60 -18.99 -18.03
N LYS A 140 3.54 -18.98 -16.70
CA LYS A 140 2.83 -17.98 -15.88
C LYS A 140 3.76 -16.98 -15.20
N GLU A 141 5.05 -17.24 -15.17
CA GLU A 141 6.03 -16.44 -14.45
C GLU A 141 5.96 -14.95 -14.83
N GLU A 142 6.00 -14.65 -16.14
CA GLU A 142 5.93 -13.26 -16.61
C GLU A 142 4.60 -12.57 -16.22
N ALA A 143 3.49 -13.31 -16.18
CA ALA A 143 2.21 -12.75 -15.78
C ALA A 143 2.19 -12.39 -14.28
N VAL A 144 2.81 -13.23 -13.44
CA VAL A 144 2.96 -12.99 -12.00
C VAL A 144 3.92 -11.83 -11.75
N GLU A 145 5.03 -11.72 -12.49
CA GLU A 145 5.94 -10.57 -12.42
C GLU A 145 5.19 -9.27 -12.72
N ARG A 146 4.50 -9.21 -13.84
CA ARG A 146 3.72 -8.02 -14.20
C ARG A 146 2.65 -7.67 -13.16
N LEU A 147 2.05 -8.67 -12.53
CA LEU A 147 1.07 -8.43 -11.46
C LEU A 147 1.75 -7.87 -10.21
N HIS A 148 2.90 -8.40 -9.83
CA HIS A 148 3.70 -7.89 -8.72
C HIS A 148 4.14 -6.44 -8.96
N ASP A 149 4.64 -6.11 -10.15
CA ASP A 149 5.00 -4.73 -10.52
C ASP A 149 3.81 -3.76 -10.41
N ARG A 150 2.62 -4.20 -10.82
CA ARG A 150 1.40 -3.40 -10.65
C ARG A 150 1.05 -3.15 -9.20
N ILE A 151 1.29 -4.13 -8.32
CA ILE A 151 1.08 -4.00 -6.88
C ILE A 151 2.04 -2.97 -6.30
N LEU A 152 3.34 -3.08 -6.60
CA LEU A 152 4.36 -2.14 -6.13
C LEU A 152 4.07 -0.71 -6.62
N PHE A 153 3.73 -0.56 -7.91
CA PHE A 153 3.32 0.73 -8.47
C PHE A 153 2.15 1.34 -7.69
N ARG A 154 1.12 0.54 -7.34
CA ARG A 154 -0.04 1.02 -6.60
C ARG A 154 0.30 1.35 -5.15
N MET A 155 1.18 0.58 -4.50
CA MET A 155 1.71 0.89 -3.17
C MET A 155 2.38 2.27 -3.16
N ALA A 156 3.32 2.50 -4.07
CA ALA A 156 4.02 3.77 -4.19
C ALA A 156 3.07 4.94 -4.52
N ALA A 157 2.13 4.74 -5.47
CA ALA A 157 1.14 5.75 -5.85
C ALA A 157 0.18 6.13 -4.70
N LEU A 158 -0.03 5.23 -3.73
CA LEU A 158 -0.84 5.47 -2.54
C LEU A 158 -0.03 6.03 -1.35
N GLY A 159 1.26 6.25 -1.54
CA GLY A 159 2.16 6.80 -0.52
C GLY A 159 2.82 5.76 0.38
N TYR A 160 2.70 4.46 0.06
CA TYR A 160 3.35 3.36 0.79
C TYR A 160 4.53 2.83 -0.01
N ASP A 161 5.62 3.60 -0.05
CA ASP A 161 6.82 3.21 -0.79
C ASP A 161 7.62 2.18 0.02
N LEU A 162 7.59 0.92 -0.44
CA LEU A 162 8.33 -0.18 0.19
C LEU A 162 9.83 -0.16 -0.10
N ASP A 163 10.29 0.64 -1.07
CA ASP A 163 11.71 0.80 -1.39
C ASP A 163 12.37 1.93 -0.59
N ARG A 164 11.59 2.65 0.20
CA ARG A 164 12.11 3.78 0.96
C ARG A 164 13.17 3.31 1.96
N VAL A 165 14.37 3.78 1.77
CA VAL A 165 15.49 3.58 2.70
C VAL A 165 15.64 4.86 3.52
N ASP A 166 15.51 4.75 4.84
CA ASP A 166 15.79 5.87 5.74
C ASP A 166 17.27 6.22 5.69
N GLN A 167 17.59 7.34 5.06
CA GLN A 167 18.95 7.87 5.00
C GLN A 167 19.23 8.70 6.26
N GLY A 168 19.61 8.05 7.34
CA GLY A 168 20.14 8.73 8.50
C GLY A 168 19.63 8.21 9.86
N PRO A 169 20.37 8.49 10.95
CA PRO A 169 19.93 8.15 12.29
C PRO A 169 18.67 8.95 12.66
N ALA A 170 17.77 8.33 13.37
CA ALA A 170 16.58 9.00 13.94
C ALA A 170 17.02 10.25 14.72
N GLY A 171 16.74 11.44 14.21
CA GLY A 171 17.08 12.70 14.86
C GLY A 171 17.60 13.80 13.92
N ALA A 172 17.90 13.53 12.67
CA ALA A 172 18.19 14.61 11.73
C ALA A 172 16.87 15.28 11.30
N PRO A 173 16.71 16.61 11.42
CA PRO A 173 15.52 17.28 10.94
C PRO A 173 15.41 17.05 9.43
N ALA A 174 14.27 16.50 9.00
CA ALA A 174 13.98 16.35 7.58
C ALA A 174 13.91 17.74 6.96
N VAL A 175 14.93 18.11 6.18
CA VAL A 175 14.90 19.33 5.40
C VAL A 175 14.03 19.06 4.18
N PHE A 176 12.76 19.40 4.28
CA PHE A 176 11.87 19.40 3.14
C PHE A 176 12.23 20.55 2.23
N HIS A 177 12.90 20.26 1.12
CA HIS A 177 13.00 21.22 0.01
C HIS A 177 11.64 21.24 -0.71
N THR A 178 10.71 22.01 -0.18
CA THR A 178 9.54 22.38 -0.96
C THR A 178 10.02 23.43 -1.97
N ASN A 179 10.00 23.10 -3.27
CA ASN A 179 10.09 24.08 -4.35
C ASN A 179 8.79 24.92 -4.44
N CYS A 180 8.21 25.26 -3.30
CA CYS A 180 7.19 26.28 -3.22
C CYS A 180 7.91 27.62 -3.18
N LEU A 181 7.83 28.38 -4.27
CA LEU A 181 8.08 29.80 -4.26
C LEU A 181 7.13 30.44 -3.23
N LEU A 182 7.63 30.62 -2.02
CA LEU A 182 6.97 31.46 -1.04
C LEU A 182 6.98 32.88 -1.59
N TYR A 183 5.88 33.29 -2.18
CA TYR A 183 5.57 34.71 -2.35
C TYR A 183 5.39 35.29 -0.94
N THR A 184 6.45 35.82 -0.38
CA THR A 184 6.36 36.74 0.76
C THR A 184 6.00 38.10 0.18
N SER A 185 4.71 38.38 0.05
CA SER A 185 4.27 39.77 -0.05
C SER A 185 4.57 40.43 1.31
N PRO A 186 5.26 41.58 1.32
CA PRO A 186 5.49 42.30 2.55
C PRO A 186 4.14 42.67 3.19
N SER A 187 4.01 42.39 4.48
CA SER A 187 2.84 42.73 5.27
C SER A 187 2.63 44.25 5.26
N PRO A 188 1.41 44.78 5.09
CA PRO A 188 1.15 46.23 5.14
C PRO A 188 1.50 46.92 6.47
N ARG A 189 2.00 46.22 7.46
CA ARG A 189 2.35 46.78 8.78
C ARG A 189 3.80 47.26 8.93
N ASP A 190 4.66 46.99 7.94
CA ASP A 190 6.08 47.39 8.06
C ASP A 190 6.42 48.78 7.48
N THR A 191 5.41 49.54 7.04
CA THR A 191 5.61 50.87 6.48
C THR A 191 5.33 52.05 7.43
N GLU A 192 5.01 51.82 8.70
CA GLU A 192 4.72 52.87 9.67
C GLU A 192 5.73 53.06 10.81
N ARG A 193 7.02 52.84 10.58
CA ARG A 193 8.07 53.26 11.52
C ARG A 193 9.28 53.84 10.80
N SER A 194 9.09 55.02 10.24
CA SER A 194 10.16 55.93 9.91
C SER A 194 9.59 57.34 9.67
N ARG A 195 9.32 58.03 10.76
CA ARG A 195 9.33 59.51 10.89
C ARG A 195 9.56 59.90 12.34
#